data_1b533b9bea15c38e261747dbac8814ed
#
_entry.id   1b533b9bea15c38e261747dbac8814ed
#
_cell.length_a   1.000
_cell.length_b   1.000
_cell.length_c   1.000
_cell.angle_alpha   90.00
_cell.angle_beta   90.00
_cell.angle_gamma   90.00
#
_symmetry.space_group_name_H-M   'P 1'
#
loop_
_entity.id
_entity.type
_entity.pdbx_description
1 polymer ?
#
loop_
_entity_poly.entity_id
_entity_poly.type
_entity_poly.pdbx_seq_one_letter_code
_entity_poly.pdbx_strand_id
1 'polypeptide(L)'
;MLQIQRHTNRLNIMRTGLGGIELIKRFEGFRAEPYICPAGVPTIGYGATYYPGGRKVTMSDDAITEEEATQLLANMLGVYEEPVNDSVTSDINQNQFDALVSFTYNLGAGAFKSSTLLKKV
;
A
#
# COMPACT_ATOMS: atom_id res chain seq x y z
N MET A 1 -16.92 -17.37 -23.83
CA MET A 1 -16.55 -17.17 -23.44
C MET A 1 -16.33 -16.50 -22.96
N LEU A 2 -16.12 -16.40 -22.76
CA LEU A 2 -15.55 -15.98 -22.32
C LEU A 2 -15.66 -15.56 -21.26
N GLN A 3 -16.74 -15.88 -20.78
CA GLN A 3 -16.43 -15.83 -19.58
C GLN A 3 -15.04 -15.73 -19.31
N ILE A 4 -14.38 -16.08 -20.11
CA ILE A 4 -12.98 -15.92 -20.08
C ILE A 4 -12.57 -14.52 -19.75
N GLN A 5 -13.35 -13.57 -20.03
CA GLN A 5 -13.09 -12.21 -19.65
C GLN A 5 -12.87 -12.04 -18.20
N ARG A 6 -13.63 -12.73 -17.38
CA ARG A 6 -13.47 -12.66 -15.96
C ARG A 6 -12.17 -13.20 -15.54
N HIS A 7 -11.75 -14.30 -16.16
CA HIS A 7 -10.47 -14.89 -15.84
C HIS A 7 -9.36 -13.96 -16.23
N THR A 8 -9.52 -13.26 -17.32
CA THR A 8 -8.54 -12.31 -17.75
C THR A 8 -8.31 -11.23 -16.71
N ASN A 9 -9.38 -10.78 -16.09
CA ASN A 9 -9.24 -9.79 -15.03
C ASN A 9 -8.41 -10.32 -13.89
N ARG A 10 -8.61 -11.58 -13.57
CA ARG A 10 -7.86 -12.18 -12.51
C ARG A 10 -6.40 -12.25 -12.86
N LEU A 11 -6.09 -12.57 -14.11
CA LEU A 11 -4.72 -12.63 -14.56
C LEU A 11 -4.07 -11.26 -14.64
N ASN A 12 -4.89 -10.21 -14.69
CA ASN A 12 -4.40 -8.85 -14.79
C ASN A 12 -4.34 -8.12 -13.46
N ILE A 13 -4.40 -8.86 -12.36
CA ILE A 13 -4.23 -8.24 -11.05
C ILE A 13 -2.82 -7.66 -10.97
N MET A 14 -2.75 -6.39 -10.61
CA MET A 14 -1.48 -5.69 -10.58
C MET A 14 -0.90 -5.64 -9.17
N ARG A 15 0.39 -5.46 -9.10
CA ARG A 15 1.12 -5.27 -7.87
C ARG A 15 1.96 -4.02 -7.98
N THR A 16 2.25 -3.40 -6.85
CA THR A 16 3.08 -2.19 -6.84
C THR A 16 4.47 -2.53 -7.33
N GLY A 17 4.98 -1.74 -8.27
CA GLY A 17 6.30 -1.93 -8.81
C GLY A 17 7.36 -1.27 -7.92
N LEU A 18 8.63 -1.49 -8.28
CA LEU A 18 9.74 -0.92 -7.52
C LEU A 18 9.66 0.60 -7.48
N GLY A 19 9.27 1.23 -8.58
CA GLY A 19 9.15 2.69 -8.62
C GLY A 19 8.10 3.19 -7.63
N GLY A 20 6.98 2.48 -7.52
CA GLY A 20 5.93 2.85 -6.58
C GLY A 20 6.37 2.67 -5.15
N ILE A 21 7.07 1.58 -4.87
CA ILE A 21 7.60 1.34 -3.52
C ILE A 21 8.57 2.45 -3.13
N GLU A 22 9.47 2.81 -4.03
CA GLU A 22 10.43 3.88 -3.75
C GLU A 22 9.73 5.22 -3.53
N LEU A 23 8.67 5.48 -4.27
CA LEU A 23 7.90 6.69 -4.08
C LEU A 23 7.29 6.75 -2.68
N ILE A 24 6.68 5.67 -2.24
CA ILE A 24 6.08 5.61 -0.91
C ILE A 24 7.15 5.76 0.16
N LYS A 25 8.29 5.09 -0.01
CA LYS A 25 9.40 5.20 0.94
C LYS A 25 9.87 6.64 1.09
N ARG A 26 9.88 7.38 0.00
CA ARG A 26 10.29 8.77 0.01
C ARG A 26 9.33 9.64 0.79
N PHE A 27 8.03 9.41 0.59
CA PHE A 27 7.02 10.19 1.30
C PHE A 27 6.96 9.84 2.77
N GLU A 28 7.04 8.54 3.10
CA GLU A 28 6.88 8.12 4.49
C GLU A 28 8.12 8.36 5.33
N GLY A 29 9.29 8.17 4.75
CA GLY A 29 10.55 8.29 5.49
C GLY A 29 10.77 7.06 6.37
N PHE A 30 12.02 6.66 6.52
CA PHE A 30 12.37 5.48 7.30
C PHE A 30 12.57 5.83 8.78
N ARG A 31 11.93 5.06 9.65
CA ARG A 31 12.14 5.17 11.09
C ARG A 31 12.49 3.79 11.63
N ALA A 32 13.71 3.64 12.11
CA ALA A 32 14.18 2.35 12.61
C ALA A 32 13.49 1.95 13.90
N GLU A 33 13.18 2.92 14.75
CA GLU A 33 12.58 2.65 16.04
C GLU A 33 11.12 3.04 16.07
N PRO A 34 10.32 2.38 16.92
CA PRO A 34 8.91 2.74 17.03
C PRO A 34 8.72 4.21 17.41
N TYR A 35 7.70 4.82 16.86
CA TYR A 35 7.34 6.18 17.19
C TYR A 35 5.82 6.30 17.14
N ILE A 36 5.30 7.39 17.73
CA ILE A 36 3.87 7.65 17.70
C ILE A 36 3.58 8.53 16.48
N CYS A 37 2.76 8.03 15.56
CA CYS A 37 2.43 8.80 14.37
C CYS A 37 1.37 9.88 14.71
N PRO A 38 1.07 10.79 13.78
CA PRO A 38 0.08 11.84 14.06
C PRO A 38 -1.28 11.31 14.49
N ALA A 39 -1.63 10.08 14.10
CA ALA A 39 -2.89 9.47 14.52
C ALA A 39 -2.83 8.90 15.93
N GLY A 40 -1.68 8.99 16.60
CA GLY A 40 -1.54 8.50 17.97
C GLY A 40 -1.27 7.01 18.08
N VAL A 41 -0.80 6.39 17.01
CA VAL A 41 -0.60 4.94 16.95
C VAL A 41 0.89 4.61 16.86
N PRO A 42 1.38 3.62 17.63
CA PRO A 42 2.77 3.19 17.50
C PRO A 42 3.04 2.69 16.08
N THR A 43 4.11 3.18 15.49
CA THR A 43 4.41 2.98 14.07
C THR A 43 5.91 2.72 13.94
N ILE A 44 6.30 1.97 12.92
CA ILE A 44 7.72 1.68 12.67
C ILE A 44 7.97 1.58 11.17
N GLY A 45 9.21 1.74 10.76
CA GLY A 45 9.61 1.58 9.36
C GLY A 45 9.05 2.68 8.47
N TYR A 46 8.31 2.28 7.46
CA TYR A 46 7.69 3.20 6.51
C TYR A 46 6.19 3.33 6.77
N GLY A 47 5.83 3.47 8.02
CA GLY A 47 4.43 3.66 8.37
C GLY A 47 3.70 2.40 8.80
N ALA A 48 4.44 1.34 9.15
CA ALA A 48 3.80 0.09 9.56
C ALA A 48 3.28 0.20 10.98
N THR A 49 2.04 -0.21 11.19
CA THR A 49 1.43 -0.23 12.51
C THR A 49 1.25 -1.65 13.03
N TYR A 50 1.51 -2.64 12.20
CA TYR A 50 1.48 -4.03 12.62
C TYR A 50 2.42 -4.84 11.73
N TYR A 51 2.77 -6.03 12.22
CA TYR A 51 3.68 -6.94 11.52
C TYR A 51 2.87 -8.00 10.77
N PRO A 52 3.50 -8.73 9.86
CA PRO A 52 2.84 -9.88 9.24
C PRO A 52 2.32 -10.80 10.33
N GLY A 53 1.10 -11.28 10.17
CA GLY A 53 0.46 -12.08 11.19
C GLY A 53 -0.45 -11.30 12.11
N GLY A 54 -0.39 -9.96 12.05
CA GLY A 54 -1.34 -9.11 12.74
C GLY A 54 -0.93 -8.55 14.09
N ARG A 55 0.27 -8.87 14.59
CA ARG A 55 0.71 -8.32 15.87
C ARG A 55 0.98 -6.83 15.71
N LYS A 56 0.40 -6.03 16.55
CA LYS A 56 0.56 -4.59 16.49
C LYS A 56 1.94 -4.15 16.94
N VAL A 57 2.41 -3.08 16.32
CA VAL A 57 3.67 -2.44 16.74
C VAL A 57 3.45 -1.83 18.13
N THR A 58 4.45 -1.95 19.00
CA THR A 58 4.43 -1.32 20.31
C THR A 58 5.67 -0.45 20.46
N MET A 59 5.61 0.48 21.38
CA MET A 59 6.74 1.40 21.58
C MET A 59 7.97 0.72 22.17
N SER A 60 7.81 -0.48 22.69
CA SER A 60 8.93 -1.23 23.25
C SER A 60 9.56 -2.22 22.27
N ASP A 61 9.10 -2.24 21.03
CA ASP A 61 9.66 -3.14 20.01
C ASP A 61 11.08 -2.73 19.65
N ASP A 62 11.87 -3.70 19.25
CA ASP A 62 13.26 -3.46 18.83
C ASP A 62 13.31 -2.71 17.51
N ALA A 63 14.41 -2.01 17.29
CA ALA A 63 14.66 -1.33 16.03
C ALA A 63 14.77 -2.35 14.90
N ILE A 64 14.40 -1.93 13.70
CA ILE A 64 14.49 -2.77 12.51
C ILE A 64 15.42 -2.12 11.49
N THR A 65 15.90 -2.93 10.55
CA THR A 65 16.73 -2.42 9.47
C THR A 65 15.84 -1.85 8.36
N GLU A 66 16.45 -1.09 7.46
CA GLU A 66 15.71 -0.57 6.32
C GLU A 66 15.19 -1.70 5.44
N GLU A 67 15.96 -2.76 5.32
CA GLU A 67 15.53 -3.91 4.54
C GLU A 67 14.28 -4.55 5.14
N GLU A 68 14.28 -4.71 6.46
CA GLU A 68 13.09 -5.23 7.14
C GLU A 68 11.91 -4.30 6.98
N ALA A 69 12.16 -2.99 7.04
CA ALA A 69 11.11 -2.00 6.86
C ALA A 69 10.51 -2.07 5.44
N THR A 70 11.37 -2.30 4.45
CA THR A 70 10.90 -2.44 3.07
C THR A 70 10.02 -3.67 2.92
N GLN A 71 10.39 -4.77 3.58
CA GLN A 71 9.56 -5.97 3.54
C GLN A 71 8.23 -5.77 4.24
N LEU A 72 8.22 -5.05 5.35
CA LEU A 72 6.98 -4.70 6.02
C LEU A 72 6.08 -3.89 5.11
N LEU A 73 6.66 -2.91 4.41
CA LEU A 73 5.90 -2.09 3.49
C LEU A 73 5.30 -2.93 2.38
N ALA A 74 6.09 -3.81 1.78
CA ALA A 74 5.60 -4.66 0.70
C ALA A 74 4.44 -5.53 1.16
N ASN A 75 4.53 -6.08 2.37
CA ASN A 75 3.44 -6.88 2.92
C ASN A 75 2.17 -6.07 3.11
N MET A 76 2.32 -4.84 3.59
CA MET A 76 1.16 -3.98 3.82
C MET A 76 0.50 -3.53 2.53
N LEU A 77 1.29 -3.36 1.47
CA LEU A 77 0.76 -2.83 0.23
C LEU A 77 -0.30 -3.72 -0.40
N GLY A 78 -0.28 -5.02 -0.10
CA GLY A 78 -1.33 -5.91 -0.60
C GLY A 78 -2.72 -5.43 -0.23
N VAL A 79 -2.88 -4.89 0.98
CA VAL A 79 -4.16 -4.38 1.44
C VAL A 79 -4.60 -3.16 0.62
N TYR A 80 -3.63 -2.35 0.19
CA TYR A 80 -3.92 -1.12 -0.54
C TYR A 80 -3.98 -1.36 -2.04
N GLU A 81 -3.38 -2.44 -2.53
CA GLU A 81 -3.48 -2.82 -3.93
C GLU A 81 -4.85 -3.38 -4.26
N GLU A 82 -5.46 -4.06 -3.32
CA GLU A 82 -6.74 -4.72 -3.54
C GLU A 82 -7.84 -3.75 -3.96
N PRO A 83 -8.10 -2.66 -3.23
CA PRO A 83 -9.15 -1.75 -3.64
C PRO A 83 -8.84 -1.07 -4.98
N VAL A 84 -7.57 -0.87 -5.33
CA VAL A 84 -7.23 -0.29 -6.62
C VAL A 84 -7.59 -1.28 -7.73
N ASN A 85 -7.21 -2.54 -7.57
CA ASN A 85 -7.54 -3.57 -8.55
C ASN A 85 -9.04 -3.75 -8.70
N ASP A 86 -9.78 -3.66 -7.58
CA ASP A 86 -11.22 -3.89 -7.58
C ASP A 86 -12.00 -2.72 -8.15
N SER A 87 -11.51 -1.50 -7.94
CA SER A 87 -12.28 -0.30 -8.22
C SER A 87 -11.98 0.31 -9.58
N VAL A 88 -10.78 0.08 -10.13
CA VAL A 88 -10.41 0.64 -11.41
C VAL A 88 -10.82 -0.32 -12.51
N THR A 89 -11.65 0.18 -13.44
CA THR A 89 -12.17 -0.67 -14.52
C THR A 89 -11.47 -0.40 -15.85
N SER A 90 -10.73 0.69 -15.94
CA SER A 90 -9.99 1.03 -17.16
C SER A 90 -8.62 0.38 -17.14
N ASP A 91 -8.07 0.15 -18.33
CA ASP A 91 -6.68 -0.28 -18.42
C ASP A 91 -5.78 0.84 -17.96
N ILE A 92 -4.84 0.53 -17.12
CA ILE A 92 -3.87 1.52 -16.65
C ILE A 92 -2.48 0.89 -16.70
N ASN A 93 -1.47 1.72 -16.80
CA ASN A 93 -0.11 1.24 -16.82
C ASN A 93 0.44 1.13 -15.38
N GLN A 94 1.64 0.59 -15.26
CA GLN A 94 2.24 0.37 -13.95
C GLN A 94 2.41 1.66 -13.15
N ASN A 95 2.81 2.74 -13.82
CA ASN A 95 3.00 4.01 -13.12
C ASN A 95 1.70 4.55 -12.58
N GLN A 96 0.63 4.42 -13.34
CA GLN A 96 -0.69 4.86 -12.90
C GLN A 96 -1.16 4.02 -11.72
N PHE A 97 -0.95 2.72 -11.79
CA PHE A 97 -1.31 1.83 -10.70
C PHE A 97 -0.55 2.20 -9.43
N ASP A 98 0.76 2.40 -9.55
CA ASP A 98 1.59 2.75 -8.41
C ASP A 98 1.15 4.07 -7.77
N ALA A 99 0.77 5.03 -8.59
CA ALA A 99 0.30 6.32 -8.08
C ALA A 99 -1.00 6.16 -7.30
N LEU A 100 -1.90 5.32 -7.79
CA LEU A 100 -3.17 5.07 -7.10
C LEU A 100 -2.95 4.32 -5.79
N VAL A 101 -2.02 3.38 -5.77
CA VAL A 101 -1.69 2.66 -4.53
C VAL A 101 -1.11 3.64 -3.51
N SER A 102 -0.19 4.50 -3.94
CA SER A 102 0.40 5.48 -3.05
C SER A 102 -0.65 6.41 -2.46
N PHE A 103 -1.58 6.86 -3.29
CA PHE A 103 -2.68 7.70 -2.85
C PHE A 103 -3.52 6.98 -1.81
N THR A 104 -3.85 5.72 -2.08
CA THR A 104 -4.67 4.90 -1.19
C THR A 104 -3.95 4.66 0.13
N TYR A 105 -2.65 4.43 0.07
CA TYR A 105 -1.84 4.20 1.25
C TYR A 105 -1.90 5.40 2.20
N ASN A 106 -1.85 6.60 1.61
CA ASN A 106 -1.88 7.83 2.42
C ASN A 106 -3.27 8.12 3.00
N LEU A 107 -4.32 7.83 2.23
CA LEU A 107 -5.66 8.25 2.62
C LEU A 107 -6.55 7.11 3.12
N GLY A 108 -6.16 5.86 2.85
CA GLY A 108 -6.99 4.72 3.21
C GLY A 108 -7.96 4.37 2.11
N ALA A 109 -8.39 3.10 2.08
CA ALA A 109 -9.19 2.55 0.99
C ALA A 109 -10.56 3.22 0.86
N GLY A 110 -11.16 3.57 1.99
CA GLY A 110 -12.47 4.22 1.96
C GLY A 110 -12.43 5.57 1.28
N ALA A 111 -11.41 6.36 1.62
CA ALA A 111 -11.25 7.68 1.02
C ALA A 111 -10.97 7.57 -0.47
N PHE A 112 -10.18 6.57 -0.88
CA PHE A 112 -9.89 6.35 -2.28
C PHE A 112 -11.17 6.10 -3.07
N LYS A 113 -12.03 5.23 -2.57
CA LYS A 113 -13.24 4.84 -3.31
C LYS A 113 -14.20 6.00 -3.53
N SER A 114 -14.18 6.99 -2.65
CA SER A 114 -15.05 8.14 -2.80
C SER A 114 -14.34 9.35 -3.39
N SER A 115 -13.11 9.19 -3.84
CA SER A 115 -12.30 10.31 -4.29
C SER A 115 -12.60 10.71 -5.72
N THR A 116 -12.27 11.96 -6.02
CA THR A 116 -12.37 12.47 -7.38
C THR A 116 -11.36 11.78 -8.29
N LEU A 117 -10.24 11.36 -7.71
CA LEU A 117 -9.20 10.69 -8.49
C LEU A 117 -9.72 9.41 -9.11
N LEU A 118 -10.44 8.61 -8.34
CA LEU A 118 -10.99 7.38 -8.86
C LEU A 118 -11.95 7.66 -10.02
N LYS A 119 -12.73 8.71 -9.90
CA LYS A 119 -13.70 9.03 -10.93
C LYS A 119 -13.08 9.40 -12.26
N LYS A 120 -11.80 9.73 -12.27
CA LYS A 120 -11.11 10.11 -13.50
C LYS A 120 -10.39 8.93 -14.13
N VAL A 121 -10.43 7.80 -13.51
CA VAL A 121 -9.80 6.60 -14.03
C VAL A 121 -10.83 5.69 -14.66
#